data_9f3e23606df1973671b19629c945a9f9
#
_entry.id   9f3e23606df1973671b19629c945a9f9
#
_cell.length_a   1.000
_cell.length_b   1.000
_cell.length_c   1.000
_cell.angle_alpha   90.00
_cell.angle_beta   90.00
_cell.angle_gamma   90.00
#
_symmetry.space_group_name_H-M   'P 1'
#
loop_
_entity.id
_entity.type
_entity.pdbx_description
1 polymer ?
#
loop_
_entity_poly.entity_id
_entity_poly.type
_entity_poly.pdbx_seq_one_letter_code
_entity_poly.pdbx_strand_id
1 'polypeptide(L)'
;MEILKKIILISILLVGATLFIRCNKKTNDISKERENKQLEAKDLSIFELIKTSIQNNGELPEDFKLPPKDPNGVPWADGAMDGVYIYHTVGNEEDIEPLKNIVFQISEGKFEEAETNLDKLDFSMVSRTNSLLSWIIQEQKQINLNNLYEFASSQLVTTKNIEVIKFCLSVLVIMNVETDEETIEKVKILALSDEFTLYCLNIFVKLENSNKEIFKIAKKVKGWGRVHSIGYLEATNDEIKEWILEEGCHNYVLPAYTAYTCAKKINLIEI
;
A
#
# COMPACT_ATOMS: atom_id res chain seq x y z
N MET A 1 24.57 65.54 -5.56
CA MET A 1 24.56 64.26 -6.30
C MET A 1 24.93 63.06 -5.42
N GLU A 2 25.90 63.19 -4.50
CA GLU A 2 26.35 62.08 -3.61
C GLU A 2 25.31 61.69 -2.54
N ILE A 3 24.59 62.66 -1.95
CA ILE A 3 23.54 62.40 -0.95
C ILE A 3 22.38 61.60 -1.55
N LEU A 4 21.97 61.89 -2.79
CA LEU A 4 20.90 61.19 -3.48
C LEU A 4 21.27 59.72 -3.75
N LYS A 5 22.53 59.44 -4.13
CA LYS A 5 23.05 58.10 -4.30
C LYS A 5 23.03 57.27 -3.01
N LYS A 6 23.39 57.90 -1.87
CA LYS A 6 23.34 57.25 -0.56
C LYS A 6 21.91 56.92 -0.12
N ILE A 7 20.93 57.80 -0.37
CA ILE A 7 19.52 57.58 -0.06
C ILE A 7 18.98 56.42 -0.89
N ILE A 8 19.28 56.38 -2.18
CA ILE A 8 18.85 55.26 -3.07
C ILE A 8 19.46 53.92 -2.62
N LEU A 9 20.74 53.89 -2.25
CA LEU A 9 21.42 52.70 -1.77
C LEU A 9 20.80 52.16 -0.47
N ILE A 10 20.50 53.03 0.49
CA ILE A 10 19.82 52.67 1.74
C ILE A 10 18.42 52.16 1.50
N SER A 11 17.68 52.73 0.56
CA SER A 11 16.34 52.27 0.20
C SER A 11 16.36 50.88 -0.43
N ILE A 12 17.34 50.57 -1.31
CA ILE A 12 17.51 49.25 -1.91
C ILE A 12 17.88 48.21 -0.86
N LEU A 13 18.77 48.55 0.11
CA LEU A 13 19.13 47.64 1.20
C LEU A 13 17.96 47.35 2.13
N LEU A 14 17.10 48.30 2.44
CA LEU A 14 15.92 48.16 3.27
C LEU A 14 14.86 47.26 2.57
N VAL A 15 14.65 47.45 1.27
CA VAL A 15 13.73 46.59 0.47
C VAL A 15 14.29 45.18 0.37
N GLY A 16 15.59 45.02 0.13
CA GLY A 16 16.26 43.71 0.12
C GLY A 16 16.14 42.98 1.46
N ALA A 17 16.36 43.65 2.58
CA ALA A 17 16.23 43.10 3.92
C ALA A 17 14.78 42.67 4.23
N THR A 18 13.77 43.46 3.85
CA THR A 18 12.37 43.14 4.07
C THR A 18 11.90 41.93 3.20
N LEU A 19 12.39 41.82 1.98
CA LEU A 19 12.13 40.66 1.11
C LEU A 19 12.79 39.38 1.67
N PHE A 20 14.03 39.48 2.15
CA PHE A 20 14.76 38.37 2.74
C PHE A 20 14.10 37.86 4.03
N ILE A 21 13.62 38.75 4.90
CA ILE A 21 12.86 38.38 6.11
C ILE A 21 11.54 37.74 5.78
N ARG A 22 10.83 38.23 4.75
CA ARG A 22 9.57 37.57 4.28
C ARG A 22 9.80 36.19 3.68
N CYS A 23 10.85 36.01 2.88
CA CYS A 23 11.21 34.69 2.36
C CYS A 23 11.57 33.71 3.48
N ASN A 24 12.40 34.10 4.44
CA ASN A 24 12.76 33.25 5.58
C ASN A 24 11.56 32.92 6.48
N LYS A 25 10.64 33.86 6.69
CA LYS A 25 9.43 33.59 7.46
C LYS A 25 8.52 32.56 6.75
N LYS A 26 8.34 32.71 5.44
CA LYS A 26 7.52 31.78 4.64
C LYS A 26 8.14 30.37 4.58
N THR A 27 9.47 30.24 4.48
CA THR A 27 10.16 28.95 4.54
C THR A 27 10.06 28.29 5.92
N ASN A 28 10.16 29.06 6.99
CA ASN A 28 10.01 28.56 8.36
C ASN A 28 8.56 28.15 8.67
N ASP A 29 7.57 28.87 8.13
CA ASP A 29 6.16 28.50 8.31
C ASP A 29 5.84 27.21 7.54
N ILE A 30 6.38 27.03 6.33
CA ILE A 30 6.22 25.80 5.54
C ILE A 30 6.94 24.61 6.21
N SER A 31 8.13 24.82 6.80
CA SER A 31 8.82 23.73 7.50
C SER A 31 8.09 23.30 8.77
N LYS A 32 7.55 24.24 9.55
CA LYS A 32 6.74 23.95 10.73
C LYS A 32 5.42 23.26 10.39
N GLU A 33 4.79 23.67 9.29
CA GLU A 33 3.55 23.01 8.82
C GLU A 33 3.81 21.58 8.36
N ARG A 34 4.97 21.32 7.72
CA ARG A 34 5.41 19.96 7.36
C ARG A 34 5.76 19.12 8.60
N GLU A 35 6.46 19.69 9.58
CA GLU A 35 6.75 19.01 10.85
C GLU A 35 5.48 18.68 11.62
N ASN A 36 4.51 19.58 11.69
CA ASN A 36 3.22 19.32 12.34
C ASN A 36 2.42 18.24 11.62
N LYS A 37 2.36 18.27 10.28
CA LYS A 37 1.72 17.20 9.49
C LYS A 37 2.42 15.85 9.66
N GLN A 38 3.74 15.83 9.78
CA GLN A 38 4.50 14.60 10.03
C GLN A 38 4.29 14.08 11.47
N LEU A 39 4.11 14.97 12.45
CA LEU A 39 3.78 14.59 13.83
C LEU A 39 2.37 14.02 13.94
N GLU A 40 1.39 14.66 13.29
CA GLU A 40 0.01 14.16 13.22
C GLU A 40 -0.07 12.82 12.48
N ALA A 41 0.70 12.64 11.39
CA ALA A 41 0.76 11.38 10.64
C ALA A 41 1.37 10.22 11.44
N LYS A 42 2.24 10.48 12.42
CA LYS A 42 2.81 9.44 13.29
C LYS A 42 1.79 8.78 14.23
N ASP A 43 0.69 9.47 14.52
CA ASP A 43 -0.35 8.93 15.41
C ASP A 43 -1.46 8.19 14.66
N LEU A 44 -1.58 8.35 13.34
CA LEU A 44 -2.56 7.66 12.52
C LEU A 44 -2.19 6.19 12.30
N SER A 45 -3.21 5.33 12.20
CA SER A 45 -3.04 4.00 11.62
C SER A 45 -2.67 4.10 10.13
N ILE A 46 -2.11 3.04 9.56
CA ILE A 46 -1.80 3.00 8.12
C ILE A 46 -3.07 3.20 7.28
N PHE A 47 -4.17 2.58 7.70
CA PHE A 47 -5.47 2.75 7.03
C PHE A 47 -5.93 4.22 7.01
N GLU A 48 -5.91 4.91 8.15
CA GLU A 48 -6.31 6.32 8.21
C GLU A 48 -5.35 7.22 7.44
N LEU A 49 -4.05 6.90 7.43
CA LEU A 49 -3.07 7.61 6.62
C LEU A 49 -3.40 7.52 5.13
N ILE A 50 -3.69 6.33 4.63
CA ILE A 50 -4.09 6.11 3.23
C ILE A 50 -5.41 6.84 2.95
N LYS A 51 -6.44 6.59 3.76
CA LYS A 51 -7.80 7.13 3.58
C LYS A 51 -7.83 8.65 3.53
N THR A 52 -7.11 9.31 4.44
CA THR A 52 -7.05 10.78 4.50
C THR A 52 -6.18 11.41 3.40
N SER A 53 -5.33 10.61 2.75
CA SER A 53 -4.49 11.05 1.64
C SER A 53 -5.16 10.94 0.28
N ILE A 54 -6.33 10.29 0.18
CA ILE A 54 -7.06 10.12 -1.09
C ILE A 54 -7.50 11.50 -1.63
N GLN A 55 -7.14 11.78 -2.88
CA GLN A 55 -7.49 13.00 -3.58
C GLN A 55 -8.92 12.93 -4.16
N ASN A 56 -9.42 14.06 -4.67
CA ASN A 56 -10.77 14.15 -5.27
C ASN A 56 -10.99 13.22 -6.48
N ASN A 57 -9.91 12.84 -7.20
CA ASN A 57 -9.96 11.87 -8.29
C ASN A 57 -9.98 10.41 -7.79
N GLY A 58 -9.90 10.20 -6.47
CA GLY A 58 -9.89 8.89 -5.82
C GLY A 58 -8.55 8.15 -5.90
N GLU A 59 -7.47 8.85 -6.23
CA GLU A 59 -6.09 8.33 -6.25
C GLU A 59 -5.30 8.84 -5.05
N LEU A 60 -4.19 8.17 -4.73
CA LEU A 60 -3.19 8.72 -3.82
C LEU A 60 -2.29 9.74 -4.55
N PRO A 61 -1.72 10.74 -3.86
CA PRO A 61 -0.71 11.62 -4.43
C PRO A 61 0.48 10.84 -5.00
N GLU A 62 1.11 11.34 -6.05
CA GLU A 62 2.28 10.69 -6.67
C GLU A 62 3.48 10.55 -5.72
N ASP A 63 3.60 11.47 -4.78
CA ASP A 63 4.63 11.49 -3.75
C ASP A 63 4.19 10.82 -2.44
N PHE A 64 3.00 10.20 -2.41
CA PHE A 64 2.54 9.43 -1.26
C PHE A 64 3.49 8.28 -0.96
N LYS A 65 3.86 8.14 0.30
CA LYS A 65 4.68 7.03 0.81
C LYS A 65 4.21 6.63 2.18
N LEU A 66 4.20 5.35 2.42
CA LEU A 66 4.03 4.81 3.77
C LEU A 66 5.27 5.08 4.62
N PRO A 67 5.12 5.18 5.95
CA PRO A 67 6.26 5.24 6.85
C PRO A 67 7.17 4.02 6.63
N PRO A 68 8.49 4.20 6.51
CA PRO A 68 9.40 3.07 6.31
C PRO A 68 9.39 2.15 7.54
N LYS A 69 9.46 0.84 7.32
CA LYS A 69 9.58 -0.17 8.38
C LYS A 69 10.83 0.08 9.25
N ASP A 70 11.95 0.38 8.61
CA ASP A 70 13.19 0.82 9.27
C ASP A 70 13.54 2.25 8.82
N PRO A 71 13.42 3.25 9.69
CA PRO A 71 13.78 4.63 9.35
C PRO A 71 15.26 4.83 8.97
N ASN A 72 16.14 3.91 9.37
CA ASN A 72 17.57 3.95 9.07
C ASN A 72 17.96 3.00 7.93
N GLY A 73 17.01 2.22 7.43
CA GLY A 73 17.21 1.26 6.35
C GLY A 73 17.23 1.90 4.96
N VAL A 74 17.45 1.07 3.94
CA VAL A 74 17.33 1.49 2.54
C VAL A 74 15.84 1.75 2.24
N PRO A 75 15.47 2.95 1.76
CA PRO A 75 14.08 3.24 1.42
C PRO A 75 13.69 2.46 0.16
N TRP A 76 12.79 1.52 0.28
CA TRP A 76 12.14 0.85 -0.83
C TRP A 76 10.91 1.63 -1.28
N ALA A 77 10.59 1.55 -2.57
CA ALA A 77 9.27 2.00 -3.05
C ALA A 77 8.18 1.04 -2.54
N ASP A 78 6.97 1.56 -2.31
CA ASP A 78 5.83 0.77 -1.84
C ASP A 78 5.60 -0.44 -2.77
N GLY A 79 5.46 -1.64 -2.21
CA GLY A 79 5.30 -2.92 -2.92
C GLY A 79 6.58 -3.49 -3.56
N ALA A 80 7.72 -2.78 -3.49
CA ALA A 80 8.93 -3.20 -4.20
C ALA A 80 9.56 -4.47 -3.60
N MET A 81 9.52 -4.64 -2.29
CA MET A 81 10.04 -5.86 -1.65
C MET A 81 9.28 -7.10 -2.13
N ASP A 82 7.94 -7.02 -2.14
CA ASP A 82 7.08 -8.12 -2.58
C ASP A 82 7.23 -8.38 -4.08
N GLY A 83 7.30 -7.30 -4.89
CA GLY A 83 7.52 -7.41 -6.32
C GLY A 83 8.85 -8.07 -6.66
N VAL A 84 9.95 -7.64 -6.03
CA VAL A 84 11.27 -8.25 -6.24
C VAL A 84 11.25 -9.71 -5.80
N TYR A 85 10.63 -10.04 -4.67
CA TYR A 85 10.50 -11.43 -4.24
C TYR A 85 9.79 -12.30 -5.28
N ILE A 86 8.63 -11.86 -5.78
CA ILE A 86 7.81 -12.63 -6.73
C ILE A 86 8.49 -12.80 -8.08
N TYR A 87 9.12 -11.76 -8.61
CA TYR A 87 9.63 -11.78 -9.98
C TYR A 87 11.10 -12.18 -10.09
N HIS A 88 11.89 -12.12 -9.01
CA HIS A 88 13.34 -12.30 -9.06
C HIS A 88 13.91 -13.33 -8.08
N THR A 89 13.08 -13.87 -7.17
CA THR A 89 13.57 -14.91 -6.26
C THR A 89 12.95 -16.26 -6.62
N VAL A 90 13.76 -17.30 -6.50
CA VAL A 90 13.25 -18.68 -6.46
C VAL A 90 12.90 -18.93 -5.00
N GLY A 91 11.59 -18.88 -4.69
CA GLY A 91 11.12 -18.90 -3.31
C GLY A 91 11.62 -20.10 -2.53
N ASN A 92 12.33 -19.86 -1.45
CA ASN A 92 12.45 -20.81 -0.36
C ASN A 92 11.28 -20.53 0.59
N GLU A 93 10.57 -21.57 1.00
CA GLU A 93 9.59 -21.46 2.07
C GLU A 93 10.31 -21.02 3.35
N GLU A 94 9.89 -19.90 3.90
CA GLU A 94 10.42 -19.42 5.16
C GLU A 94 9.63 -20.03 6.34
N ASP A 95 10.30 -20.10 7.50
CA ASP A 95 9.69 -20.61 8.72
C ASP A 95 8.43 -19.83 9.10
N ILE A 96 7.34 -20.55 9.33
CA ILE A 96 6.04 -20.00 9.76
C ILE A 96 5.70 -20.31 11.22
N GLU A 97 6.56 -21.00 11.96
CA GLU A 97 6.26 -21.38 13.35
C GLU A 97 5.91 -20.18 14.25
N PRO A 98 6.59 -19.01 14.16
CA PRO A 98 6.18 -17.84 14.93
C PRO A 98 4.74 -17.38 14.59
N LEU A 99 4.37 -17.42 13.30
CA LEU A 99 3.02 -17.02 12.86
C LEU A 99 1.95 -18.05 13.27
N LYS A 100 2.27 -19.35 13.30
CA LYS A 100 1.37 -20.39 13.82
C LYS A 100 1.01 -20.13 15.28
N ASN A 101 2.00 -19.82 16.11
CA ASN A 101 1.78 -19.50 17.52
C ASN A 101 0.84 -18.28 17.67
N ILE A 102 1.03 -17.26 16.85
CA ILE A 102 0.18 -16.06 16.84
C ILE A 102 -1.25 -16.41 16.41
N VAL A 103 -1.43 -17.23 15.37
CA VAL A 103 -2.75 -17.71 14.94
C VAL A 103 -3.46 -18.47 16.06
N PHE A 104 -2.75 -19.28 16.83
CA PHE A 104 -3.34 -19.94 18.00
C PHE A 104 -3.73 -18.95 19.09
N GLN A 105 -2.90 -17.94 19.39
CA GLN A 105 -3.26 -16.88 20.34
C GLN A 105 -4.54 -16.14 19.90
N ILE A 106 -4.65 -15.80 18.62
CA ILE A 106 -5.85 -15.18 18.06
C ILE A 106 -7.04 -16.14 18.20
N SER A 107 -6.85 -17.41 17.85
CA SER A 107 -7.89 -18.44 17.97
C SER A 107 -8.43 -18.59 19.40
N GLU A 108 -7.59 -18.39 20.39
CA GLU A 108 -7.95 -18.40 21.83
C GLU A 108 -8.54 -17.07 22.32
N GLY A 109 -8.66 -16.04 21.45
CA GLY A 109 -9.17 -14.71 21.81
C GLY A 109 -8.14 -13.81 22.53
N LYS A 110 -6.85 -14.16 22.50
CA LYS A 110 -5.75 -13.39 23.12
C LYS A 110 -5.26 -12.28 22.17
N PHE A 111 -6.14 -11.38 21.76
CA PHE A 111 -5.89 -10.40 20.70
C PHE A 111 -4.77 -9.43 21.03
N GLU A 112 -4.72 -8.89 22.25
CA GLU A 112 -3.65 -7.95 22.67
C GLU A 112 -2.27 -8.63 22.69
N GLU A 113 -2.20 -9.91 23.09
CA GLU A 113 -0.97 -10.68 23.09
C GLU A 113 -0.51 -10.97 21.66
N ALA A 114 -1.44 -11.36 20.78
CA ALA A 114 -1.18 -11.63 19.37
C ALA A 114 -0.68 -10.37 18.64
N GLU A 115 -1.34 -9.21 18.85
CA GLU A 115 -0.93 -7.93 18.30
C GLU A 115 0.49 -7.56 18.76
N THR A 116 0.75 -7.65 20.06
CA THR A 116 2.07 -7.37 20.63
C THR A 116 3.16 -8.27 20.05
N ASN A 117 2.85 -9.54 19.79
CA ASN A 117 3.79 -10.50 19.22
C ASN A 117 4.00 -10.28 17.72
N LEU A 118 2.96 -9.93 16.96
CA LEU A 118 3.06 -9.54 15.55
C LEU A 118 3.94 -8.29 15.39
N ASP A 119 3.75 -7.28 16.22
CA ASP A 119 4.52 -6.03 16.14
C ASP A 119 6.01 -6.21 16.43
N LYS A 120 6.36 -7.19 17.28
CA LYS A 120 7.75 -7.51 17.61
C LYS A 120 8.43 -8.44 16.62
N LEU A 121 7.63 -9.15 15.82
CA LEU A 121 8.15 -10.13 14.88
C LEU A 121 8.72 -9.43 13.65
N ASP A 122 10.00 -9.68 13.38
CA ASP A 122 10.61 -9.28 12.11
C ASP A 122 10.35 -10.36 11.06
N PHE A 123 9.42 -10.09 10.15
CA PHE A 123 9.01 -11.01 9.10
C PHE A 123 8.62 -10.29 7.82
N SER A 124 8.61 -11.03 6.72
CA SER A 124 8.02 -10.61 5.45
C SER A 124 6.88 -11.55 5.10
N MET A 125 5.70 -11.00 4.84
CA MET A 125 4.51 -11.81 4.58
C MET A 125 4.57 -12.51 3.22
N VAL A 126 5.18 -11.89 2.21
CA VAL A 126 5.22 -12.42 0.84
C VAL A 126 5.85 -13.81 0.75
N SER A 127 6.90 -14.08 1.55
CA SER A 127 7.60 -15.38 1.59
C SER A 127 6.86 -16.45 2.41
N ARG A 128 5.85 -16.07 3.18
CA ARG A 128 5.17 -16.95 4.16
C ARG A 128 3.68 -17.17 3.87
N THR A 129 3.09 -16.34 2.99
CA THR A 129 1.64 -16.35 2.75
C THR A 129 1.13 -17.76 2.40
N ASN A 130 1.70 -18.41 1.39
CA ASN A 130 1.20 -19.68 0.90
C ASN A 130 1.30 -20.81 1.94
N SER A 131 2.44 -20.90 2.63
CA SER A 131 2.67 -21.88 3.68
C SER A 131 1.75 -21.67 4.86
N LEU A 132 1.56 -20.42 5.29
CA LEU A 132 0.65 -20.06 6.38
C LEU A 132 -0.81 -20.39 6.06
N LEU A 133 -1.30 -19.96 4.89
CA LEU A 133 -2.69 -20.21 4.50
C LEU A 133 -2.97 -21.71 4.31
N SER A 134 -2.03 -22.44 3.71
CA SER A 134 -2.14 -23.90 3.57
C SER A 134 -2.23 -24.58 4.93
N TRP A 135 -1.42 -24.16 5.89
CA TRP A 135 -1.45 -24.67 7.25
C TRP A 135 -2.76 -24.31 7.98
N ILE A 136 -3.25 -23.08 7.89
CA ILE A 136 -4.54 -22.69 8.49
C ILE A 136 -5.69 -23.55 7.94
N ILE A 137 -5.72 -23.81 6.63
CA ILE A 137 -6.74 -24.65 6.00
C ILE A 137 -6.65 -26.09 6.52
N GLN A 138 -5.45 -26.64 6.69
CA GLN A 138 -5.25 -27.98 7.21
C GLN A 138 -5.71 -28.10 8.67
N GLU A 139 -5.40 -27.11 9.48
CA GLU A 139 -5.68 -27.09 10.93
C GLU A 139 -7.00 -26.38 11.28
N GLN A 140 -7.85 -26.03 10.31
CA GLN A 140 -9.06 -25.25 10.51
C GLN A 140 -10.01 -25.78 11.60
N LYS A 141 -9.96 -27.09 11.90
CA LYS A 141 -10.78 -27.67 12.98
C LYS A 141 -10.30 -27.31 14.38
N GLN A 142 -9.04 -26.92 14.52
CA GLN A 142 -8.41 -26.53 15.78
C GLN A 142 -8.32 -25.01 15.94
N ILE A 143 -8.63 -24.26 14.88
CA ILE A 143 -8.52 -22.80 14.83
C ILE A 143 -9.93 -22.21 14.88
N ASN A 144 -10.16 -21.26 15.81
CA ASN A 144 -11.40 -20.48 15.82
C ASN A 144 -11.33 -19.42 14.70
N LEU A 145 -11.91 -19.76 13.54
CA LEU A 145 -11.90 -18.88 12.37
C LEU A 145 -12.69 -17.58 12.60
N ASN A 146 -13.67 -17.54 13.49
CA ASN A 146 -14.39 -16.31 13.82
C ASN A 146 -13.49 -15.31 14.55
N ASN A 147 -12.71 -15.78 15.54
CA ASN A 147 -11.74 -14.94 16.22
C ASN A 147 -10.65 -14.45 15.25
N LEU A 148 -10.21 -15.32 14.35
CA LEU A 148 -9.21 -14.95 13.34
C LEU A 148 -9.75 -13.89 12.37
N TYR A 149 -11.01 -14.00 11.95
CA TYR A 149 -11.70 -13.01 11.13
C TYR A 149 -11.86 -11.67 11.87
N GLU A 150 -12.36 -11.70 13.12
CA GLU A 150 -12.56 -10.51 13.94
C GLU A 150 -11.23 -9.76 14.14
N PHE A 151 -10.17 -10.48 14.51
CA PHE A 151 -8.85 -9.91 14.64
C PHE A 151 -8.38 -9.27 13.33
N ALA A 152 -8.40 -10.03 12.23
CA ALA A 152 -7.91 -9.55 10.94
C ALA A 152 -8.68 -8.31 10.46
N SER A 153 -10.03 -8.31 10.53
CA SER A 153 -10.84 -7.17 10.08
C SER A 153 -10.65 -5.91 10.94
N SER A 154 -10.41 -6.08 12.26
CA SER A 154 -10.12 -4.96 13.16
C SER A 154 -8.73 -4.37 12.93
N GLN A 155 -7.71 -5.21 12.76
CA GLN A 155 -6.33 -4.77 12.57
C GLN A 155 -6.12 -4.02 11.24
N LEU A 156 -6.93 -4.25 10.22
CA LEU A 156 -6.86 -3.48 8.97
C LEU A 156 -6.93 -1.96 9.20
N VAL A 157 -7.65 -1.52 10.24
CA VAL A 157 -7.90 -0.09 10.49
C VAL A 157 -7.13 0.48 11.67
N THR A 158 -6.57 -0.36 12.54
CA THR A 158 -5.94 0.07 13.79
C THR A 158 -4.43 0.01 13.77
N THR A 159 -3.84 -0.96 13.07
CA THR A 159 -2.39 -1.19 13.12
C THR A 159 -1.58 -0.10 12.39
N LYS A 160 -0.36 0.11 12.88
CA LYS A 160 0.68 0.94 12.26
C LYS A 160 1.77 0.10 11.58
N ASN A 161 1.60 -1.22 11.55
CA ASN A 161 2.58 -2.16 11.01
C ASN A 161 2.13 -2.71 9.65
N ILE A 162 2.96 -2.46 8.62
CA ILE A 162 2.72 -2.89 7.25
C ILE A 162 2.54 -4.40 7.14
N GLU A 163 3.43 -5.18 7.79
CA GLU A 163 3.38 -6.64 7.69
C GLU A 163 2.16 -7.23 8.42
N VAL A 164 1.67 -6.56 9.47
CA VAL A 164 0.41 -6.95 10.14
C VAL A 164 -0.78 -6.76 9.20
N ILE A 165 -0.84 -5.67 8.43
CA ILE A 165 -1.90 -5.51 7.40
C ILE A 165 -1.80 -6.61 6.35
N LYS A 166 -0.60 -6.92 5.85
CA LYS A 166 -0.39 -8.00 4.86
C LYS A 166 -0.81 -9.36 5.43
N PHE A 167 -0.47 -9.65 6.69
CA PHE A 167 -0.94 -10.84 7.39
C PHE A 167 -2.47 -10.90 7.44
N CYS A 168 -3.13 -9.82 7.86
CA CYS A 168 -4.59 -9.76 7.94
C CYS A 168 -5.25 -9.91 6.57
N LEU A 169 -4.78 -9.21 5.54
CA LEU A 169 -5.28 -9.35 4.17
C LEU A 169 -5.11 -10.79 3.67
N SER A 170 -3.95 -11.42 3.93
CA SER A 170 -3.69 -12.81 3.57
C SER A 170 -4.68 -13.77 4.23
N VAL A 171 -4.90 -13.62 5.54
CA VAL A 171 -5.86 -14.45 6.29
C VAL A 171 -7.28 -14.27 5.75
N LEU A 172 -7.70 -13.05 5.44
CA LEU A 172 -9.03 -12.76 4.90
C LEU A 172 -9.27 -13.44 3.54
N VAL A 173 -8.23 -13.75 2.77
CA VAL A 173 -8.36 -14.50 1.51
C VAL A 173 -9.06 -15.85 1.70
N ILE A 174 -8.84 -16.56 2.79
CA ILE A 174 -9.44 -17.87 3.06
C ILE A 174 -10.76 -17.80 3.83
N MET A 175 -11.25 -16.61 4.14
CA MET A 175 -12.53 -16.34 4.80
C MET A 175 -13.62 -15.96 3.77
N ASN A 176 -14.89 -15.95 4.20
CA ASN A 176 -16.01 -15.51 3.35
C ASN A 176 -16.19 -13.99 3.42
N VAL A 177 -15.09 -13.25 3.25
CA VAL A 177 -15.05 -11.79 3.37
C VAL A 177 -15.89 -11.08 2.30
N GLU A 178 -16.16 -11.74 1.17
CA GLU A 178 -16.97 -11.22 0.07
C GLU A 178 -18.42 -10.91 0.47
N THR A 179 -18.88 -11.41 1.58
CA THR A 179 -20.22 -11.15 2.13
C THR A 179 -20.25 -10.00 3.14
N ASP A 180 -19.09 -9.47 3.52
CA ASP A 180 -18.94 -8.33 4.44
C ASP A 180 -18.55 -7.06 3.68
N GLU A 181 -19.58 -6.27 3.31
CA GLU A 181 -19.39 -5.03 2.56
C GLU A 181 -18.49 -4.02 3.30
N GLU A 182 -18.56 -3.97 4.63
CA GLU A 182 -17.73 -3.04 5.43
C GLU A 182 -16.26 -3.39 5.33
N THR A 183 -15.91 -4.66 5.47
CA THR A 183 -14.53 -5.13 5.33
C THR A 183 -14.05 -4.97 3.89
N ILE A 184 -14.89 -5.23 2.89
CA ILE A 184 -14.54 -5.02 1.46
C ILE A 184 -14.25 -3.54 1.17
N GLU A 185 -14.99 -2.59 1.74
CA GLU A 185 -14.68 -1.16 1.56
C GLU A 185 -13.32 -0.78 2.19
N LYS A 186 -12.96 -1.36 3.34
CA LYS A 186 -11.61 -1.20 3.93
C LYS A 186 -10.52 -1.75 2.98
N VAL A 187 -10.74 -2.92 2.43
CA VAL A 187 -9.82 -3.56 1.45
C VAL A 187 -9.67 -2.69 0.20
N LYS A 188 -10.74 -2.08 -0.32
CA LYS A 188 -10.68 -1.17 -1.47
C LYS A 188 -9.84 0.07 -1.21
N ILE A 189 -9.90 0.62 0.00
CA ILE A 189 -9.07 1.76 0.41
C ILE A 189 -7.60 1.35 0.47
N LEU A 190 -7.28 0.23 1.12
CA LEU A 190 -5.91 -0.28 1.20
C LEU A 190 -5.33 -0.62 -0.17
N ALA A 191 -6.15 -1.11 -1.10
CA ALA A 191 -5.73 -1.46 -2.45
C ALA A 191 -5.19 -0.27 -3.28
N LEU A 192 -5.45 0.97 -2.87
CA LEU A 192 -4.92 2.17 -3.51
C LEU A 192 -3.41 2.36 -3.24
N SER A 193 -2.87 1.75 -2.21
CA SER A 193 -1.43 1.75 -1.94
C SER A 193 -0.77 0.57 -2.65
N ASP A 194 0.28 0.84 -3.43
CA ASP A 194 1.08 -0.17 -4.13
C ASP A 194 1.59 -1.27 -3.18
N GLU A 195 1.76 -0.96 -1.88
CA GLU A 195 2.21 -1.88 -0.84
C GLU A 195 1.22 -3.01 -0.55
N PHE A 196 -0.09 -2.73 -0.67
CA PHE A 196 -1.14 -3.68 -0.30
C PHE A 196 -1.92 -4.21 -1.49
N THR A 197 -1.76 -3.61 -2.67
CA THR A 197 -2.55 -3.96 -3.87
C THR A 197 -2.54 -5.46 -4.15
N LEU A 198 -1.36 -6.11 -4.11
CA LEU A 198 -1.24 -7.55 -4.34
C LEU A 198 -2.15 -8.39 -3.45
N TYR A 199 -2.15 -8.12 -2.15
CA TYR A 199 -2.94 -8.84 -1.15
C TYR A 199 -4.43 -8.59 -1.32
N CYS A 200 -4.80 -7.34 -1.64
CA CYS A 200 -6.18 -6.96 -1.91
C CYS A 200 -6.72 -7.62 -3.19
N LEU A 201 -5.90 -7.77 -4.24
CA LEU A 201 -6.28 -8.46 -5.46
C LEU A 201 -6.66 -9.92 -5.21
N ASN A 202 -5.97 -10.62 -4.30
CA ASN A 202 -6.32 -11.99 -3.89
C ASN A 202 -7.71 -12.08 -3.24
N ILE A 203 -8.18 -11.01 -2.61
CA ILE A 203 -9.56 -10.91 -2.10
C ILE A 203 -10.52 -10.57 -3.23
N PHE A 204 -10.17 -9.62 -4.09
CA PHE A 204 -11.06 -9.16 -5.17
C PHE A 204 -11.43 -10.25 -6.17
N VAL A 205 -10.55 -11.24 -6.42
CA VAL A 205 -10.89 -12.37 -7.33
C VAL A 205 -12.06 -13.20 -6.86
N LYS A 206 -12.46 -13.09 -5.59
CA LYS A 206 -13.62 -13.79 -5.02
C LYS A 206 -14.94 -13.01 -5.17
N LEU A 207 -14.87 -11.73 -5.49
CA LEU A 207 -16.06 -10.89 -5.64
C LEU A 207 -16.82 -11.25 -6.91
N GLU A 208 -18.14 -11.18 -6.88
CA GLU A 208 -19.01 -11.38 -8.05
C GLU A 208 -18.61 -10.46 -9.22
N ASN A 209 -18.27 -9.21 -8.90
CA ASN A 209 -17.83 -8.20 -9.87
C ASN A 209 -16.31 -8.02 -9.91
N SER A 210 -15.56 -9.08 -9.67
CA SER A 210 -14.12 -9.07 -9.44
C SER A 210 -13.35 -8.27 -10.49
N ASN A 211 -13.53 -8.56 -11.78
CA ASN A 211 -12.81 -7.90 -12.86
C ASN A 211 -13.05 -6.38 -12.92
N LYS A 212 -14.27 -5.93 -12.57
CA LYS A 212 -14.62 -4.52 -12.50
C LYS A 212 -13.90 -3.82 -11.35
N GLU A 213 -13.81 -4.45 -10.18
CA GLU A 213 -13.07 -3.87 -9.03
C GLU A 213 -11.57 -3.86 -9.31
N ILE A 214 -11.01 -4.92 -9.87
CA ILE A 214 -9.61 -4.98 -10.30
C ILE A 214 -9.30 -3.88 -11.32
N PHE A 215 -10.17 -3.66 -12.31
CA PHE A 215 -10.00 -2.59 -13.30
C PHE A 215 -10.00 -1.20 -12.69
N LYS A 216 -10.89 -0.95 -11.71
CA LYS A 216 -10.90 0.33 -10.97
C LYS A 216 -9.57 0.59 -10.26
N ILE A 217 -9.02 -0.42 -9.60
CA ILE A 217 -7.74 -0.31 -8.91
C ILE A 217 -6.59 -0.17 -9.91
N ALA A 218 -6.57 -0.98 -10.97
CA ALA A 218 -5.55 -0.90 -12.01
C ALA A 218 -5.41 0.51 -12.60
N LYS A 219 -6.49 1.26 -12.74
CA LYS A 219 -6.47 2.64 -13.22
C LYS A 219 -5.85 3.63 -12.22
N LYS A 220 -5.87 3.33 -10.92
CA LYS A 220 -5.50 4.25 -9.84
C LYS A 220 -4.07 4.06 -9.31
N VAL A 221 -3.57 2.82 -9.31
CA VAL A 221 -2.21 2.51 -8.87
C VAL A 221 -1.21 2.65 -10.02
N LYS A 222 0.04 3.01 -9.74
CA LYS A 222 1.01 3.34 -10.79
C LYS A 222 2.36 2.63 -10.65
N GLY A 223 2.68 2.11 -9.46
CA GLY A 223 3.90 1.37 -9.17
C GLY A 223 3.71 -0.15 -9.29
N TRP A 224 4.14 -0.87 -8.29
CA TRP A 224 4.01 -2.33 -8.22
C TRP A 224 2.54 -2.77 -8.19
N GLY A 225 1.66 -1.98 -7.61
CA GLY A 225 0.23 -2.24 -7.66
C GLY A 225 -0.31 -2.32 -9.09
N ARG A 226 0.15 -1.44 -10.01
CA ARG A 226 -0.18 -1.53 -11.44
C ARG A 226 0.34 -2.82 -12.04
N VAL A 227 1.59 -3.20 -11.77
CA VAL A 227 2.20 -4.44 -12.27
C VAL A 227 1.37 -5.65 -11.86
N HIS A 228 1.02 -5.75 -10.59
CA HIS A 228 0.19 -6.84 -10.09
C HIS A 228 -1.23 -6.81 -10.68
N SER A 229 -1.87 -5.63 -10.71
CA SER A 229 -3.24 -5.49 -11.24
C SER A 229 -3.37 -5.98 -12.69
N ILE A 230 -2.39 -5.70 -13.55
CA ILE A 230 -2.36 -6.19 -14.94
C ILE A 230 -2.32 -7.73 -14.96
N GLY A 231 -1.65 -8.38 -14.02
CA GLY A 231 -1.64 -9.83 -13.90
C GLY A 231 -3.04 -10.42 -13.68
N TYR A 232 -3.84 -9.78 -12.84
CA TYR A 232 -5.17 -10.22 -12.43
C TYR A 232 -6.32 -9.76 -13.35
N LEU A 233 -6.17 -8.62 -14.04
CA LEU A 233 -7.20 -8.02 -14.89
C LEU A 233 -7.44 -8.86 -16.14
N GLU A 234 -8.71 -9.15 -16.49
CA GLU A 234 -9.09 -9.83 -17.71
C GLU A 234 -9.67 -8.85 -18.75
N ALA A 235 -9.27 -8.97 -20.01
CA ALA A 235 -9.70 -8.12 -21.13
C ALA A 235 -11.10 -8.54 -21.65
N THR A 236 -12.13 -8.44 -20.80
CA THR A 236 -13.48 -8.96 -21.04
C THR A 236 -14.34 -8.10 -21.97
N ASN A 237 -13.96 -6.84 -22.21
CA ASN A 237 -14.69 -5.93 -23.08
C ASN A 237 -13.72 -4.94 -23.75
N ASP A 238 -14.22 -4.15 -24.70
CA ASP A 238 -13.40 -3.26 -25.50
C ASP A 238 -12.81 -2.10 -24.69
N GLU A 239 -13.54 -1.58 -23.67
CA GLU A 239 -13.01 -0.54 -22.77
C GLU A 239 -11.73 -1.00 -22.07
N ILE A 240 -11.76 -2.22 -21.52
CA ILE A 240 -10.60 -2.78 -20.82
C ILE A 240 -9.46 -3.09 -21.79
N LYS A 241 -9.77 -3.61 -23.00
CA LYS A 241 -8.76 -3.89 -24.02
C LYS A 241 -8.03 -2.62 -24.49
N GLU A 242 -8.80 -1.57 -24.80
CA GLU A 242 -8.25 -0.27 -25.18
C GLU A 242 -7.37 0.31 -24.08
N TRP A 243 -7.85 0.26 -22.83
CA TRP A 243 -7.07 0.74 -21.70
C TRP A 243 -5.78 -0.09 -21.47
N ILE A 244 -5.83 -1.42 -21.61
CA ILE A 244 -4.63 -2.27 -21.51
C ILE A 244 -3.64 -1.90 -22.62
N LEU A 245 -4.12 -1.64 -23.84
CA LEU A 245 -3.30 -1.25 -24.99
C LEU A 245 -2.58 0.09 -24.75
N GLU A 246 -3.31 1.08 -24.24
CA GLU A 246 -2.82 2.44 -24.08
C GLU A 246 -2.03 2.64 -22.78
N GLU A 247 -2.55 2.09 -21.66
CA GLU A 247 -2.07 2.40 -20.31
C GLU A 247 -1.46 1.20 -19.57
N GLY A 248 -1.73 -0.02 -20.01
CA GLY A 248 -1.34 -1.22 -19.25
C GLY A 248 0.16 -1.35 -19.00
N CYS A 249 0.98 -0.82 -19.90
CA CYS A 249 2.45 -0.82 -19.77
C CYS A 249 2.98 0.43 -19.04
N HIS A 250 2.16 1.43 -18.78
CA HIS A 250 2.57 2.65 -18.09
C HIS A 250 2.59 2.41 -16.58
N ASN A 251 3.75 2.05 -16.06
CA ASN A 251 3.99 1.90 -14.63
C ASN A 251 5.31 2.55 -14.21
N TYR A 252 5.43 2.91 -12.94
CA TYR A 252 6.61 3.59 -12.39
C TYR A 252 7.76 2.65 -12.00
N VAL A 253 7.59 1.34 -12.25
CA VAL A 253 8.63 0.34 -12.01
C VAL A 253 9.45 0.15 -13.29
N LEU A 254 8.90 -0.59 -14.24
CA LEU A 254 9.50 -0.83 -15.57
C LEU A 254 8.42 -1.41 -16.49
N PRO A 255 8.17 -0.84 -17.68
CA PRO A 255 7.19 -1.36 -18.64
C PRO A 255 7.33 -2.84 -18.97
N ALA A 256 8.55 -3.36 -18.95
CA ALA A 256 8.85 -4.76 -19.26
C ALA A 256 8.11 -5.77 -18.36
N TYR A 257 7.76 -5.41 -17.12
CA TYR A 257 7.01 -6.29 -16.22
C TYR A 257 5.58 -6.59 -16.70
N THR A 258 4.98 -5.68 -17.46
CA THR A 258 3.59 -5.81 -17.90
C THR A 258 3.44 -6.02 -19.41
N ALA A 259 4.47 -5.69 -20.22
CA ALA A 259 4.39 -5.67 -21.68
C ALA A 259 3.91 -7.01 -22.30
N TYR A 260 4.52 -8.13 -21.88
CA TYR A 260 4.12 -9.45 -22.39
C TYR A 260 2.68 -9.79 -21.98
N THR A 261 2.32 -9.55 -20.71
CA THR A 261 0.98 -9.83 -20.19
C THR A 261 -0.07 -8.98 -20.89
N CYS A 262 0.18 -7.69 -21.12
CA CYS A 262 -0.69 -6.80 -21.88
C CYS A 262 -0.91 -7.33 -23.30
N ALA A 263 0.18 -7.58 -24.03
CA ALA A 263 0.11 -8.07 -25.41
C ALA A 263 -0.67 -9.39 -25.52
N LYS A 264 -0.48 -10.32 -24.57
CA LYS A 264 -1.20 -11.58 -24.52
C LYS A 264 -2.70 -11.39 -24.26
N LYS A 265 -3.06 -10.55 -23.26
CA LYS A 265 -4.48 -10.35 -22.85
C LYS A 265 -5.33 -9.71 -23.94
N ILE A 266 -4.74 -8.87 -24.79
CA ILE A 266 -5.47 -8.23 -25.91
C ILE A 266 -5.22 -8.91 -27.27
N ASN A 267 -4.62 -10.11 -27.26
CA ASN A 267 -4.36 -10.93 -28.46
C ASN A 267 -3.46 -10.24 -29.52
N LEU A 268 -2.49 -9.41 -29.11
CA LEU A 268 -1.47 -8.87 -30.02
C LEU A 268 -0.40 -9.90 -30.38
N ILE A 269 -0.26 -10.96 -29.59
CA ILE A 269 0.65 -12.09 -29.84
C ILE A 269 -0.15 -13.39 -29.77
N GLU A 270 0.02 -14.23 -30.76
CA GLU A 270 -0.45 -15.63 -30.75
C GLU A 270 0.58 -16.49 -30.01
N ILE A 271 0.10 -17.42 -29.17
CA ILE A 271 0.94 -18.36 -28.40
C ILE A 271 0.76 -19.76 -29.00
#